data_834a5a18158a4c63fd41773130e37165
#
_entry.id   834a5a18158a4c63fd41773130e37165
#
_cell.length_a   1.000
_cell.length_b   1.000
_cell.length_c   1.000
_cell.angle_alpha   90.00
_cell.angle_beta   90.00
_cell.angle_gamma   90.00
#
_symmetry.space_group_name_H-M   'P 1'
#
loop_
_entity.id
_entity.type
_entity.pdbx_description
1 polymer ?
#
loop_
_entity_poly.entity_id
_entity_poly.type
_entity_poly.pdbx_seq_one_letter_code
_entity_poly.pdbx_strand_id
1 'polypeptide(L)'
;MKLLQMHCAVFRWLLVTSLILFFPALLLAHAALLRAAPAVDTQVANPPREIRLWFSESVEHRFSRITVHRATRDAATGDFQLQDRVDAGLIEGPRVTRELAVKLPKTLAPGLYLVQWQVLSIDSHRVTGKFTLTYTP
;
A
#
# COMPACT_ATOMS: atom_id res chain seq x y z
N MET A 1 -59.13 -13.06 8.67
CA MET A 1 -58.36 -11.84 8.32
C MET A 1 -57.08 -11.69 9.09
N LYS A 2 -57.01 -11.94 10.41
CA LYS A 2 -55.78 -11.80 11.23
C LYS A 2 -54.65 -12.76 10.84
N LEU A 3 -54.91 -14.01 10.48
CA LEU A 3 -53.91 -14.98 10.05
C LEU A 3 -53.22 -14.57 8.75
N LEU A 4 -53.92 -14.03 7.78
CA LEU A 4 -53.37 -13.61 6.51
C LEU A 4 -52.41 -12.41 6.67
N GLN A 5 -52.70 -11.50 7.58
CA GLN A 5 -51.86 -10.36 7.91
C GLN A 5 -50.58 -10.76 8.64
N MET A 6 -50.65 -11.77 9.53
CA MET A 6 -49.45 -12.32 10.19
C MET A 6 -48.48 -12.96 9.20
N HIS A 7 -49.00 -13.75 8.23
CA HIS A 7 -48.12 -14.39 7.22
C HIS A 7 -47.45 -13.34 6.30
N CYS A 8 -48.14 -12.28 5.95
CA CYS A 8 -47.56 -11.18 5.18
C CYS A 8 -46.47 -10.43 5.96
N ALA A 9 -46.62 -10.24 7.26
CA ALA A 9 -45.60 -9.58 8.10
C ALA A 9 -44.34 -10.44 8.24
N VAL A 10 -44.53 -11.75 8.54
CA VAL A 10 -43.39 -12.70 8.66
C VAL A 10 -42.65 -12.82 7.32
N PHE A 11 -43.35 -12.87 6.18
CA PHE A 11 -42.75 -12.94 4.85
C PHE A 11 -41.95 -11.67 4.52
N ARG A 12 -42.45 -10.49 4.89
CA ARG A 12 -41.72 -9.21 4.73
C ARG A 12 -40.43 -9.18 5.57
N TRP A 13 -40.47 -9.66 6.81
CA TRP A 13 -39.28 -9.73 7.68
C TRP A 13 -38.26 -10.73 7.14
N LEU A 14 -38.69 -11.87 6.62
CA LEU A 14 -37.81 -12.86 5.99
C LEU A 14 -37.13 -12.32 4.72
N LEU A 15 -37.86 -11.53 3.91
CA LEU A 15 -37.27 -10.86 2.75
C LEU A 15 -36.24 -9.79 3.12
N VAL A 16 -36.53 -8.99 4.15
CA VAL A 16 -35.61 -7.96 4.62
C VAL A 16 -34.33 -8.57 5.23
N THR A 17 -34.48 -9.62 6.04
CA THR A 17 -33.32 -10.32 6.61
C THR A 17 -32.50 -11.05 5.54
N SER A 18 -33.12 -11.63 4.53
CA SER A 18 -32.44 -12.25 3.39
C SER A 18 -31.64 -11.22 2.59
N LEU A 19 -32.17 -10.02 2.38
CA LEU A 19 -31.48 -8.94 1.65
C LEU A 19 -30.25 -8.42 2.41
N ILE A 20 -30.31 -8.40 3.75
CA ILE A 20 -29.17 -7.97 4.59
C ILE A 20 -28.05 -9.03 4.58
N LEU A 21 -28.40 -10.32 4.54
CA LEU A 21 -27.44 -11.42 4.46
C LEU A 21 -26.74 -11.54 3.10
N PHE A 22 -27.34 -10.99 2.04
CA PHE A 22 -26.79 -10.96 0.69
C PHE A 22 -26.00 -9.68 0.37
N PHE A 23 -25.78 -8.80 1.35
CA PHE A 23 -24.85 -7.69 1.15
C PHE A 23 -23.42 -8.30 1.08
N PRO A 24 -22.80 -8.38 -0.11
CA PRO A 24 -21.42 -8.81 -0.18
C PRO A 24 -20.62 -7.80 0.64
N ALA A 25 -20.02 -8.23 1.72
CA ALA A 25 -18.94 -7.47 2.32
C ALA A 25 -17.93 -7.28 1.18
N LEU A 26 -17.85 -6.07 0.64
CA LEU A 26 -16.76 -5.67 -0.23
C LEU A 26 -15.51 -5.74 0.65
N LEU A 27 -14.98 -6.94 0.79
CA LEU A 27 -13.63 -7.15 1.26
C LEU A 27 -12.77 -6.36 0.28
N LEU A 28 -12.24 -5.25 0.76
CA LEU A 28 -11.20 -4.50 0.07
C LEU A 28 -9.98 -5.42 -0.02
N ALA A 29 -10.03 -6.33 -0.98
CA ALA A 29 -8.96 -7.28 -1.31
C ALA A 29 -7.90 -6.55 -2.14
N HIS A 30 -7.35 -5.44 -1.59
CA HIS A 30 -6.27 -4.72 -2.22
C HIS A 30 -5.08 -4.72 -1.28
N ALA A 31 -3.92 -5.07 -1.80
CA ALA A 31 -2.66 -5.12 -1.05
C ALA A 31 -2.31 -3.74 -0.42
N ALA A 32 -2.91 -3.43 0.72
CA ALA A 32 -2.60 -2.20 1.45
C ALA A 32 -1.20 -2.29 2.08
N LEU A 33 -0.47 -1.18 2.08
CA LEU A 33 0.77 -1.07 2.82
C LEU A 33 0.46 -1.06 4.33
N LEU A 34 0.96 -2.07 5.05
CA LEU A 34 0.78 -2.18 6.51
C LEU A 34 1.91 -1.52 7.28
N ARG A 35 3.14 -1.65 6.77
CA ARG A 35 4.34 -1.18 7.45
C ARG A 35 5.45 -0.91 6.44
N ALA A 36 6.30 0.05 6.77
CA ALA A 36 7.56 0.28 6.11
C ALA A 36 8.71 0.34 7.13
N ALA A 37 9.92 0.03 6.69
CA ALA A 37 11.14 0.26 7.45
C ALA A 37 12.21 0.86 6.52
N PRO A 38 12.67 2.10 6.76
CA PRO A 38 12.19 3.03 7.80
C PRO A 38 10.70 3.33 7.70
N ALA A 39 10.07 3.80 8.79
CA ALA A 39 8.64 4.08 8.82
C ALA A 39 8.24 5.15 7.79
N VAL A 40 6.97 5.16 7.37
CA VAL A 40 6.44 6.16 6.45
C VAL A 40 6.58 7.57 7.03
N ASP A 41 6.89 8.53 6.18
CA ASP A 41 6.98 9.97 6.50
C ASP A 41 7.87 10.27 7.72
N THR A 42 8.96 9.50 7.88
CA THR A 42 9.89 9.63 9.00
C THR A 42 11.18 10.34 8.62
N GLN A 43 11.85 10.85 9.65
CA GLN A 43 13.22 11.36 9.57
C GLN A 43 14.17 10.36 10.23
N VAL A 44 15.30 10.09 9.59
CA VAL A 44 16.35 9.21 10.09
C VAL A 44 17.68 9.94 10.19
N ALA A 45 18.44 9.65 11.24
CA ALA A 45 19.78 10.23 11.46
C ALA A 45 20.91 9.41 10.79
N ASN A 46 20.61 8.19 10.37
CA ASN A 46 21.57 7.33 9.67
C ASN A 46 21.01 6.93 8.30
N PRO A 47 21.86 6.89 7.25
CA PRO A 47 21.39 6.53 5.92
C PRO A 47 20.96 5.06 5.89
N PRO A 48 19.70 4.76 5.55
CA PRO A 48 19.24 3.39 5.44
C PRO A 48 19.95 2.69 4.26
N ARG A 49 20.16 1.39 4.39
CA ARG A 49 20.75 0.55 3.33
C ARG A 49 19.70 -0.07 2.41
N GLU A 50 18.50 -0.14 2.91
CA GLU A 50 17.34 -0.69 2.21
C GLU A 50 16.07 -0.07 2.75
N ILE A 51 15.00 -0.17 1.97
CA ILE A 51 13.64 0.12 2.40
C ILE A 51 12.83 -1.15 2.23
N ARG A 52 12.11 -1.55 3.29
CA ARG A 52 11.23 -2.72 3.32
C ARG A 52 9.80 -2.30 3.44
N LEU A 53 8.94 -2.92 2.66
CA LEU A 53 7.49 -2.69 2.65
C LEU A 53 6.77 -4.01 2.93
N TRP A 54 5.80 -3.99 3.85
CA TRP A 54 4.93 -5.13 4.17
C TRP A 54 3.50 -4.81 3.80
N PHE A 55 2.86 -5.72 3.09
CA PHE A 55 1.52 -5.58 2.55
C PHE A 55 0.52 -6.48 3.28
N SER A 56 -0.76 -6.09 3.28
CA SER A 56 -1.86 -6.85 3.86
C SER A 56 -2.08 -8.19 3.16
N GLU A 57 -1.70 -8.27 1.89
CA GLU A 57 -1.84 -9.46 1.06
C GLU A 57 -0.54 -9.79 0.32
N SER A 58 -0.50 -11.00 -0.22
CA SER A 58 0.61 -11.43 -1.05
C SER A 58 0.62 -10.71 -2.40
N VAL A 59 1.79 -10.34 -2.85
CA VAL A 59 2.04 -9.64 -4.11
C VAL A 59 3.01 -10.44 -4.98
N GLU A 60 2.90 -10.27 -6.28
CA GLU A 60 3.78 -10.86 -7.28
C GLU A 60 5.07 -10.04 -7.37
N HIS A 61 6.19 -10.60 -6.89
CA HIS A 61 7.48 -9.90 -6.86
C HIS A 61 7.92 -9.39 -8.25
N ARG A 62 7.81 -10.21 -9.28
CA ARG A 62 8.25 -9.87 -10.64
C ARG A 62 7.48 -8.74 -11.31
N PHE A 63 6.24 -8.52 -10.88
CA PHE A 63 5.35 -7.50 -11.42
C PHE A 63 5.18 -6.30 -10.50
N SER A 64 5.97 -6.28 -9.42
CA SER A 64 6.00 -5.20 -8.45
C SER A 64 7.24 -4.33 -8.64
N ARG A 65 7.14 -3.08 -8.22
CA ARG A 65 8.24 -2.11 -8.30
C ARG A 65 8.22 -1.21 -7.07
N ILE A 66 9.39 -0.91 -6.57
CA ILE A 66 9.63 0.18 -5.62
C ILE A 66 10.70 1.07 -6.26
N THR A 67 10.49 2.37 -6.25
CA THR A 67 11.48 3.36 -6.69
C THR A 67 11.68 4.40 -5.61
N VAL A 68 12.92 4.85 -5.46
CA VAL A 68 13.30 5.88 -4.50
C VAL A 68 13.99 7.00 -5.26
N HIS A 69 13.39 8.18 -5.21
CA HIS A 69 13.93 9.37 -5.85
C HIS A 69 14.29 10.41 -4.81
N ARG A 70 15.41 11.08 -5.00
CA ARG A 70 15.63 12.36 -4.34
C ARG A 70 14.52 13.31 -4.77
N ALA A 71 13.98 14.09 -3.85
CA ALA A 71 12.86 14.96 -4.13
C ALA A 71 13.04 16.33 -3.45
N THR A 72 12.40 17.33 -4.01
CA THR A 72 12.13 18.59 -3.35
C THR A 72 10.63 18.78 -3.26
N ARG A 73 10.18 19.47 -2.22
CA ARG A 73 8.77 19.81 -2.07
C ARG A 73 8.59 21.26 -2.45
N ASP A 74 7.72 21.53 -3.38
CA ASP A 74 7.31 22.88 -3.74
C ASP A 74 6.55 23.50 -2.56
N ALA A 75 7.02 24.66 -2.09
CA ALA A 75 6.43 25.32 -0.92
C ALA A 75 5.06 25.94 -1.21
N ALA A 76 4.77 26.26 -2.46
CA ALA A 76 3.51 26.90 -2.86
C ALA A 76 2.41 25.89 -3.16
N THR A 77 2.74 24.79 -3.86
CA THR A 77 1.77 23.77 -4.28
C THR A 77 1.75 22.56 -3.36
N GLY A 78 2.84 22.32 -2.62
CA GLY A 78 3.03 21.10 -1.82
C GLY A 78 3.41 19.89 -2.64
N ASP A 79 3.57 20.02 -3.96
CA ASP A 79 3.91 18.94 -4.86
C ASP A 79 5.38 18.51 -4.73
N PHE A 80 5.65 17.26 -5.10
CA PHE A 80 7.00 16.74 -5.14
C PHE A 80 7.60 16.86 -6.53
N GLN A 81 8.76 17.51 -6.62
CA GLN A 81 9.60 17.51 -7.82
C GLN A 81 10.63 16.39 -7.66
N LEU A 82 10.52 15.38 -8.51
CA LEU A 82 11.44 14.25 -8.50
C LEU A 82 12.77 14.66 -9.15
N GLN A 83 13.83 14.19 -8.52
CA GLN A 83 15.21 14.29 -9.01
C GLN A 83 15.73 12.89 -9.32
N ASP A 84 17.02 12.66 -9.12
CA ASP A 84 17.67 11.41 -9.43
C ASP A 84 17.05 10.23 -8.69
N ARG A 85 16.87 9.13 -9.41
CA ARG A 85 16.56 7.84 -8.83
C ARG A 85 17.80 7.29 -8.13
N VAL A 86 17.64 6.88 -6.89
CA VAL A 86 18.79 6.47 -6.04
C VAL A 86 18.79 4.98 -5.69
N ASP A 87 17.68 4.28 -5.88
CA ASP A 87 17.62 2.85 -5.56
C ASP A 87 18.34 1.98 -6.60
N ALA A 88 18.80 0.81 -6.17
CA ALA A 88 19.42 -0.21 -7.03
C ALA A 88 18.44 -1.31 -7.46
N GLY A 89 17.13 -1.08 -7.34
CA GLY A 89 16.08 -2.03 -7.67
C GLY A 89 15.69 -2.94 -6.51
N LEU A 90 14.66 -3.76 -6.74
CA LEU A 90 14.17 -4.71 -5.76
C LEU A 90 15.25 -5.75 -5.42
N ILE A 91 15.32 -6.10 -4.14
CA ILE A 91 16.11 -7.23 -3.67
C ILE A 91 15.38 -8.50 -4.08
N GLU A 92 16.11 -9.47 -4.60
CA GLU A 92 15.54 -10.77 -4.99
C GLU A 92 14.82 -11.44 -3.83
N GLY A 93 13.72 -12.09 -4.13
CA GLY A 93 12.87 -12.73 -3.16
C GLY A 93 11.92 -13.77 -3.77
N PRO A 94 11.08 -14.39 -2.96
CA PRO A 94 10.09 -15.35 -3.43
C PRO A 94 9.17 -14.73 -4.50
N ARG A 95 8.70 -15.58 -5.44
CA ARG A 95 7.78 -15.15 -6.50
C ARG A 95 6.54 -14.44 -5.94
N VAL A 96 5.99 -14.97 -4.86
CA VAL A 96 4.82 -14.44 -4.16
C VAL A 96 5.23 -14.17 -2.71
N THR A 97 5.01 -12.96 -2.25
CA THR A 97 5.45 -12.50 -0.92
C THR A 97 4.55 -11.39 -0.39
N ARG A 98 4.55 -11.20 0.91
CA ARG A 98 3.96 -10.00 1.55
C ARG A 98 4.99 -8.94 1.86
N GLU A 99 6.26 -9.20 1.58
CA GLU A 99 7.37 -8.30 1.87
C GLU A 99 8.16 -8.02 0.60
N LEU A 100 8.39 -6.75 0.30
CA LEU A 100 9.29 -6.31 -0.75
C LEU A 100 10.36 -5.41 -0.14
N ALA A 101 11.57 -5.52 -0.64
CA ALA A 101 12.68 -4.66 -0.23
C ALA A 101 13.39 -4.09 -1.45
N VAL A 102 13.83 -2.84 -1.33
CA VAL A 102 14.65 -2.16 -2.32
C VAL A 102 15.98 -1.75 -1.70
N LYS A 103 17.05 -1.99 -2.44
CA LYS A 103 18.41 -1.65 -1.99
C LYS A 103 18.73 -0.18 -2.25
N LEU A 104 19.38 0.46 -1.27
CA LEU A 104 19.87 1.82 -1.38
C LEU A 104 21.41 1.84 -1.46
N PRO A 105 22.01 2.90 -2.03
CA PRO A 105 23.46 3.03 -2.12
C PRO A 105 24.10 3.19 -0.72
N LYS A 106 25.37 2.84 -0.64
CA LYS A 106 26.14 2.97 0.62
C LYS A 106 26.28 4.44 1.06
N THR A 107 26.31 5.35 0.11
CA THR A 107 26.49 6.79 0.31
C THR A 107 25.22 7.52 -0.11
N LEU A 108 24.18 7.46 0.74
CA LEU A 108 23.00 8.27 0.54
C LEU A 108 23.27 9.69 1.05
N ALA A 109 23.02 10.71 0.23
CA ALA A 109 23.18 12.10 0.62
C ALA A 109 22.06 12.55 1.55
N PRO A 110 22.29 13.48 2.49
CA PRO A 110 21.22 14.09 3.26
C PRO A 110 20.17 14.74 2.36
N GLY A 111 18.89 14.62 2.72
CA GLY A 111 17.80 15.22 1.98
C GLY A 111 16.48 14.47 2.08
N LEU A 112 15.50 14.97 1.34
CA LEU A 112 14.16 14.39 1.20
C LEU A 112 14.16 13.36 0.07
N TYR A 113 13.55 12.22 0.32
CA TYR A 113 13.36 11.14 -0.64
C TYR A 113 11.89 10.80 -0.76
N LEU A 114 11.41 10.60 -1.98
CA LEU A 114 10.08 10.06 -2.26
C LEU A 114 10.21 8.60 -2.62
N VAL A 115 9.61 7.75 -1.81
CA VAL A 115 9.45 6.32 -2.06
C VAL A 115 8.13 6.12 -2.74
N GLN A 116 8.15 5.53 -3.94
CA GLN A 116 6.95 5.19 -4.69
C GLN A 116 6.92 3.69 -4.92
N TRP A 117 5.76 3.08 -4.82
CA TRP A 117 5.61 1.67 -5.05
C TRP A 117 4.39 1.37 -5.91
N GLN A 118 4.50 0.32 -6.68
CA GLN A 118 3.43 -0.30 -7.43
C GLN A 118 3.56 -1.80 -7.26
N VAL A 119 2.51 -2.45 -6.79
CA VAL A 119 2.47 -3.88 -6.59
C VAL A 119 1.32 -4.51 -7.36
N LEU A 120 1.52 -5.73 -7.81
CA LEU A 120 0.48 -6.60 -8.36
C LEU A 120 0.08 -7.59 -7.28
N SER A 121 -1.12 -7.49 -6.76
CA SER A 121 -1.68 -8.47 -5.82
C SER A 121 -1.95 -9.80 -6.54
N ILE A 122 -2.00 -10.88 -5.78
CA ILE A 122 -2.32 -12.23 -6.33
C ILE A 122 -3.72 -12.31 -6.94
N ASP A 123 -4.61 -11.40 -6.59
CA ASP A 123 -5.95 -11.24 -7.19
C ASP A 123 -5.92 -10.43 -8.52
N SER A 124 -4.72 -10.13 -9.04
CA SER A 124 -4.47 -9.39 -10.28
C SER A 124 -4.77 -7.89 -10.24
N HIS A 125 -4.99 -7.30 -9.05
CA HIS A 125 -5.13 -5.86 -8.92
C HIS A 125 -3.78 -5.16 -8.75
N ARG A 126 -3.61 -4.02 -9.44
CA ARG A 126 -2.45 -3.15 -9.26
C ARG A 126 -2.76 -2.09 -8.21
N VAL A 127 -1.89 -2.01 -7.22
CA VAL A 127 -2.01 -1.01 -6.15
C VAL A 127 -0.74 -0.16 -6.13
N THR A 128 -0.91 1.14 -5.98
CA THR A 128 0.18 2.11 -5.96
C THR A 128 0.13 2.94 -4.70
N GLY A 129 1.27 3.44 -4.28
CA GLY A 129 1.34 4.39 -3.19
C GLY A 129 2.68 5.10 -3.15
N LYS A 130 2.77 6.06 -2.25
CA LYS A 130 3.99 6.85 -2.01
C LYS A 130 4.06 7.31 -0.57
N PHE A 131 5.28 7.53 -0.08
CA PHE A 131 5.55 8.19 1.19
C PHE A 131 6.92 8.86 1.14
N THR A 132 7.21 9.68 2.12
CA THR A 132 8.48 10.39 2.21
C THR A 132 9.41 9.76 3.24
N LEU A 133 10.71 9.92 3.00
CA LEU A 133 11.78 9.61 3.93
C LEU A 133 12.76 10.78 3.93
N THR A 134 13.06 11.34 5.09
CA THR A 134 14.05 12.40 5.23
C THR A 134 15.29 11.84 5.92
N TYR A 135 16.44 11.96 5.27
CA TYR A 135 17.73 11.66 5.92
C TYR A 135 18.38 12.99 6.33
N THR A 136 18.64 13.13 7.61
CA THR A 136 19.34 14.28 8.21
C THR A 136 20.32 13.73 9.24
N PRO A 137 21.65 13.78 8.97
CA PRO A 137 22.69 13.31 9.89
C PRO A 137 22.73 14.11 11.19
#